data_fab60177e1df6925e12051a0289cfcfb
#
_entry.id   fab60177e1df6925e12051a0289cfcfb
#
_cell.length_a   1.000
_cell.length_b   1.000
_cell.length_c   1.000
_cell.angle_alpha   90.00
_cell.angle_beta   90.00
_cell.angle_gamma   90.00
#
_symmetry.space_group_name_H-M   'P 1'
#
loop_
_entity.id
_entity.type
_entity.pdbx_description
1 polymer ?
#
loop_
_entity_poly.entity_id
_entity_poly.type
_entity_poly.pdbx_seq_one_letter_code
_entity_poly.pdbx_strand_id
1 'polypeptide(L)'
;MQDDNRNPFLAVINRQGLKLYPLSIETLQVNVGKLCNQACQHCHVDASPYRTEEMDRRTVDQCLKILRDNSSIKNLDITGGAPELNPNFDYFVTEARRIGKHVMVRHNLTVTFDGHPTTKESKEYLPEFFARNRVEVISSLPYYQEYFTDKQRGKGAFRKSIEGLKRLNAQGYAREDGSLVLNLVYNPE
;
A
#
# COMPACT_ATOMS: atom_id res chain seq x y z
N MET A 1 -10.27 29.20 22.78
CA MET A 1 -8.95 28.80 23.31
C MET A 1 -9.06 27.32 23.60
N GLN A 2 -8.58 26.47 22.69
CA GLN A 2 -8.56 25.02 22.88
C GLN A 2 -7.46 24.66 23.88
N ASP A 3 -7.82 23.78 24.78
CA ASP A 3 -7.07 23.34 25.96
C ASP A 3 -5.65 22.83 25.58
N ASP A 4 -4.65 23.70 25.73
CA ASP A 4 -3.23 23.47 25.41
C ASP A 4 -2.60 22.35 26.29
N ASN A 5 -3.34 21.85 27.28
CA ASN A 5 -2.86 20.88 28.25
C ASN A 5 -2.94 19.42 27.77
N ARG A 6 -3.60 19.14 26.65
CA ARG A 6 -3.77 17.77 26.10
C ARG A 6 -2.63 17.36 25.16
N ASN A 7 -1.81 18.29 24.70
CA ASN A 7 -0.71 17.97 23.78
C ASN A 7 0.59 18.62 24.29
N PRO A 8 1.41 17.85 25.01
CA PRO A 8 2.67 18.38 25.57
C PRO A 8 3.64 18.90 24.50
N PHE A 9 3.58 18.38 23.28
CA PHE A 9 4.42 18.86 22.18
C PHE A 9 4.01 20.28 21.75
N LEU A 10 2.71 20.54 21.57
CA LEU A 10 2.22 21.88 21.25
C LEU A 10 2.54 22.89 22.37
N ALA A 11 2.46 22.49 23.63
CA ALA A 11 2.83 23.34 24.76
C ALA A 11 4.32 23.75 24.70
N VAL A 12 5.22 22.87 24.30
CA VAL A 12 6.64 23.17 24.09
C VAL A 12 6.85 24.13 22.92
N ILE A 13 6.23 23.85 21.78
CA ILE A 13 6.31 24.68 20.57
C ILE A 13 5.84 26.11 20.89
N ASN A 14 4.69 26.27 21.53
CA ASN A 14 4.13 27.57 21.90
C ASN A 14 5.03 28.34 22.89
N ARG A 15 5.61 27.65 23.88
CA ARG A 15 6.56 28.26 24.85
C ARG A 15 7.80 28.82 24.19
N GLN A 16 8.25 28.20 23.08
CA GLN A 16 9.42 28.66 22.31
C GLN A 16 9.06 29.73 21.27
N GLY A 17 7.79 30.17 21.21
CA GLY A 17 7.32 31.13 20.21
C GLY A 17 7.35 30.61 18.78
N LEU A 18 7.46 29.28 18.61
CA LEU A 18 7.46 28.63 17.32
C LEU A 18 6.03 28.36 16.83
N LYS A 19 5.86 28.32 15.52
CA LYS A 19 4.60 27.94 14.89
C LYS A 19 4.87 26.84 13.87
N LEU A 20 4.04 25.80 13.89
CA LEU A 20 4.06 24.77 12.86
C LEU A 20 3.10 25.16 11.76
N TYR A 21 3.62 25.27 10.55
CA TYR A 21 2.83 25.47 9.35
C TYR A 21 2.87 24.21 8.50
N PRO A 22 1.73 23.73 7.99
CA PRO A 22 1.75 22.68 6.99
C PRO A 22 2.47 23.22 5.74
N LEU A 23 3.36 22.40 5.17
CA LEU A 23 3.94 22.67 3.86
C LEU A 23 2.90 22.31 2.77
N SER A 24 3.35 21.91 1.61
CA SER A 24 2.45 21.39 0.57
C SER A 24 2.01 19.96 0.88
N ILE A 25 0.78 19.60 0.49
CA ILE A 25 0.36 18.20 0.43
C ILE A 25 0.88 17.62 -0.88
N GLU A 26 1.73 16.61 -0.81
CA GLU A 26 2.38 15.99 -1.96
C GLU A 26 1.92 14.56 -2.22
N THR A 27 1.31 13.92 -1.22
CA THR A 27 0.85 12.53 -1.31
C THR A 27 -0.60 12.40 -0.87
N LEU A 28 -1.41 11.75 -1.70
CA LEU A 28 -2.74 11.26 -1.35
C LEU A 28 -2.62 9.78 -1.01
N GLN A 29 -2.78 9.42 0.27
CA GLN A 29 -2.86 8.02 0.68
C GLN A 29 -4.32 7.59 0.73
N VAL A 30 -4.62 6.44 0.13
CA VAL A 30 -5.98 5.92 -0.02
C VAL A 30 -6.06 4.47 0.43
N ASN A 31 -6.91 4.21 1.44
CA ASN A 31 -7.27 2.85 1.84
C ASN A 31 -8.49 2.40 1.01
N VAL A 32 -8.30 1.39 0.15
CA VAL A 32 -9.33 0.93 -0.79
C VAL A 32 -10.22 -0.20 -0.25
N GLY A 33 -10.02 -0.61 1.01
CA GLY A 33 -10.85 -1.62 1.65
C GLY A 33 -10.08 -2.49 2.64
N LYS A 34 -10.81 -3.42 3.26
CA LYS A 34 -10.26 -4.33 4.28
C LYS A 34 -10.18 -5.79 3.84
N LEU A 35 -10.66 -6.12 2.64
CA LEU A 35 -10.53 -7.48 2.13
C LEU A 35 -9.06 -7.83 1.95
N CYS A 36 -8.66 -9.00 2.45
CA CYS A 36 -7.31 -9.52 2.35
C CYS A 36 -7.36 -11.06 2.24
N ASN A 37 -6.40 -11.67 1.57
CA ASN A 37 -6.25 -13.13 1.56
C ASN A 37 -5.62 -13.68 2.86
N GLN A 38 -5.17 -12.80 3.77
CA GLN A 38 -4.54 -13.13 5.04
C GLN A 38 -5.26 -12.46 6.23
N ALA A 39 -5.09 -13.01 7.44
CA ALA A 39 -5.53 -12.44 8.71
C ALA A 39 -4.31 -12.35 9.65
N CYS A 40 -3.47 -11.34 9.41
CA CYS A 40 -2.22 -11.15 10.15
C CYS A 40 -2.49 -10.66 11.58
N GLN A 41 -1.77 -11.16 12.58
CA GLN A 41 -1.95 -10.78 13.98
C GLN A 41 -1.69 -9.29 14.25
N HIS A 42 -0.76 -8.68 13.50
CA HIS A 42 -0.36 -7.28 13.64
C HIS A 42 -1.04 -6.33 12.64
N CYS A 43 -2.18 -6.74 12.06
CA CYS A 43 -2.83 -5.94 11.03
C CYS A 43 -3.44 -4.65 11.60
N HIS A 44 -2.92 -3.49 11.22
CA HIS A 44 -3.38 -2.18 11.70
C HIS A 44 -4.81 -1.81 11.25
N VAL A 45 -5.28 -2.42 10.15
CA VAL A 45 -6.61 -2.13 9.58
C VAL A 45 -7.62 -3.23 9.84
N ASP A 46 -7.23 -4.27 10.59
CA ASP A 46 -8.08 -5.43 10.86
C ASP A 46 -8.63 -6.06 9.57
N ALA A 47 -7.73 -6.29 8.62
CA ALA A 47 -8.05 -6.89 7.33
C ALA A 47 -8.12 -8.42 7.45
N SER A 48 -9.03 -9.04 6.70
CA SER A 48 -9.13 -10.50 6.65
C SER A 48 -9.90 -10.97 5.40
N PRO A 49 -9.93 -12.30 5.12
CA PRO A 49 -10.74 -12.87 4.03
C PRO A 49 -12.25 -12.73 4.22
N TYR A 50 -12.70 -12.34 5.40
CA TYR A 50 -14.12 -12.20 5.74
C TYR A 50 -14.62 -10.76 5.70
N ARG A 51 -13.73 -9.81 5.41
CA ARG A 51 -14.08 -8.39 5.34
C ARG A 51 -14.72 -8.06 4.00
N THR A 52 -15.69 -7.16 4.03
CA THR A 52 -16.49 -6.76 2.85
C THR A 52 -16.41 -5.26 2.57
N GLU A 53 -15.68 -4.52 3.40
CA GLU A 53 -15.51 -3.08 3.18
C GLU A 53 -14.62 -2.86 1.96
N GLU A 54 -15.18 -2.19 0.98
CA GLU A 54 -14.59 -2.00 -0.32
C GLU A 54 -14.91 -0.60 -0.85
N MET A 55 -13.90 0.09 -1.35
CA MET A 55 -14.09 1.38 -2.01
C MET A 55 -14.77 1.19 -3.37
N ASP A 56 -15.88 1.86 -3.56
CA ASP A 56 -16.61 1.82 -4.80
C ASP A 56 -15.97 2.68 -5.92
N ARG A 57 -16.41 2.48 -7.14
CA ARG A 57 -15.93 3.20 -8.30
C ARG A 57 -16.13 4.71 -8.19
N ARG A 58 -17.23 5.17 -7.64
CA ARG A 58 -17.53 6.60 -7.49
C ARG A 58 -16.51 7.28 -6.59
N THR A 59 -16.13 6.62 -5.49
CA THR A 59 -15.11 7.14 -4.56
C THR A 59 -13.72 7.15 -5.21
N VAL A 60 -13.37 6.11 -5.98
CA VAL A 60 -12.13 6.10 -6.78
C VAL A 60 -12.10 7.27 -7.76
N ASP A 61 -13.19 7.54 -8.47
CA ASP A 61 -13.29 8.66 -9.42
C ASP A 61 -13.14 10.02 -8.72
N GLN A 62 -13.64 10.15 -7.47
CA GLN A 62 -13.42 11.34 -6.64
C GLN A 62 -11.94 11.52 -6.28
N CYS A 63 -11.24 10.43 -5.88
CA CYS A 63 -9.81 10.47 -5.63
C CYS A 63 -9.03 10.89 -6.88
N LEU A 64 -9.37 10.35 -8.04
CA LEU A 64 -8.74 10.72 -9.32
C LEU A 64 -9.00 12.19 -9.67
N LYS A 65 -10.20 12.71 -9.37
CA LYS A 65 -10.51 14.13 -9.54
C LYS A 65 -9.64 14.99 -8.63
N ILE A 66 -9.49 14.64 -7.33
CA ILE A 66 -8.62 15.36 -6.40
C ILE A 66 -7.18 15.40 -6.93
N LEU A 67 -6.66 14.26 -7.39
CA LEU A 67 -5.32 14.16 -7.97
C LEU A 67 -5.14 15.05 -9.20
N ARG A 68 -6.15 15.13 -10.06
CA ARG A 68 -6.13 15.96 -11.27
C ARG A 68 -6.18 17.44 -10.95
N ASP A 69 -7.06 17.83 -10.03
CA ASP A 69 -7.32 19.24 -9.71
C ASP A 69 -6.21 19.86 -8.83
N ASN A 70 -5.35 19.04 -8.20
CA ASN A 70 -4.29 19.48 -7.31
C ASN A 70 -2.90 19.08 -7.85
N SER A 71 -2.24 20.02 -8.49
CA SER A 71 -0.91 19.79 -9.09
C SER A 71 0.21 19.60 -8.05
N SER A 72 0.02 20.05 -6.81
CA SER A 72 0.95 19.81 -5.69
C SER A 72 1.00 18.34 -5.29
N ILE A 73 -0.12 17.61 -5.40
CA ILE A 73 -0.16 16.18 -5.10
C ILE A 73 0.50 15.41 -6.24
N LYS A 74 1.69 14.93 -6.00
CA LYS A 74 2.51 14.18 -6.98
C LYS A 74 2.29 12.67 -6.89
N ASN A 75 1.99 12.19 -5.67
CA ASN A 75 1.99 10.78 -5.33
C ASN A 75 0.60 10.29 -4.94
N LEU A 76 0.28 9.08 -5.38
CA LEU A 76 -0.84 8.27 -4.89
C LEU A 76 -0.28 7.05 -4.17
N ASP A 77 -0.58 6.88 -2.88
CA ASP A 77 -0.19 5.71 -2.06
C ASP A 77 -1.44 4.86 -1.79
N ILE A 78 -1.56 3.73 -2.48
CA ILE A 78 -2.71 2.83 -2.37
C ILE A 78 -2.43 1.77 -1.31
N THR A 79 -3.29 1.73 -0.31
CA THR A 79 -3.20 0.80 0.83
C THR A 79 -4.55 0.12 1.08
N GLY A 80 -4.60 -0.79 2.06
CA GLY A 80 -5.81 -1.51 2.45
C GLY A 80 -5.48 -2.79 3.19
N GLY A 81 -6.33 -3.79 3.00
CA GLY A 81 -6.02 -5.19 3.30
C GLY A 81 -5.01 -5.73 2.29
N ALA A 82 -5.51 -6.28 1.19
CA ALA A 82 -4.73 -6.47 -0.04
C ALA A 82 -5.39 -5.58 -1.10
N PRO A 83 -4.83 -4.40 -1.41
CA PRO A 83 -5.49 -3.42 -2.26
C PRO A 83 -5.81 -3.95 -3.66
N GLU A 84 -5.06 -4.94 -4.14
CA GLU A 84 -5.23 -5.62 -5.42
C GLU A 84 -6.53 -6.45 -5.53
N LEU A 85 -7.18 -6.67 -4.39
CA LEU A 85 -8.47 -7.37 -4.34
C LEU A 85 -9.66 -6.45 -4.60
N ASN A 86 -9.46 -5.12 -4.52
CA ASN A 86 -10.52 -4.18 -4.90
C ASN A 86 -10.75 -4.25 -6.42
N PRO A 87 -12.00 -4.42 -6.90
CA PRO A 87 -12.30 -4.57 -8.34
C PRO A 87 -11.97 -3.32 -9.17
N ASN A 88 -11.80 -2.17 -8.51
CA ASN A 88 -11.42 -0.92 -9.18
C ASN A 88 -9.90 -0.66 -9.14
N PHE A 89 -9.10 -1.58 -8.59
CA PHE A 89 -7.68 -1.39 -8.36
C PHE A 89 -6.91 -1.09 -9.66
N ASP A 90 -7.04 -1.95 -10.66
CA ASP A 90 -6.32 -1.82 -11.93
C ASP A 90 -6.67 -0.51 -12.64
N TYR A 91 -7.95 -0.14 -12.61
CA TYR A 91 -8.41 1.14 -13.12
C TYR A 91 -7.79 2.32 -12.38
N PHE A 92 -7.79 2.28 -11.04
CA PHE A 92 -7.25 3.36 -10.21
C PHE A 92 -5.77 3.60 -10.50
N VAL A 93 -4.97 2.54 -10.54
CA VAL A 93 -3.55 2.60 -10.89
C VAL A 93 -3.36 3.18 -12.29
N THR A 94 -4.04 2.62 -13.28
CA THR A 94 -3.87 3.00 -14.69
C THR A 94 -4.23 4.46 -14.92
N GLU A 95 -5.37 4.92 -14.36
CA GLU A 95 -5.80 6.31 -14.52
C GLU A 95 -4.91 7.30 -13.77
N ALA A 96 -4.44 6.95 -12.56
CA ALA A 96 -3.50 7.79 -11.83
C ALA A 96 -2.18 7.96 -12.61
N ARG A 97 -1.68 6.88 -13.22
CA ARG A 97 -0.49 6.94 -14.09
C ARG A 97 -0.75 7.77 -15.35
N ARG A 98 -1.94 7.62 -15.96
CA ARG A 98 -2.31 8.38 -17.17
C ARG A 98 -2.32 9.90 -16.93
N ILE A 99 -2.72 10.34 -15.72
CA ILE A 99 -2.68 11.77 -15.35
C ILE A 99 -1.32 12.19 -14.74
N GLY A 100 -0.28 11.38 -14.91
CA GLY A 100 1.11 11.72 -14.58
C GLY A 100 1.47 11.61 -13.09
N LYS A 101 0.67 10.92 -12.27
CA LYS A 101 1.00 10.74 -10.86
C LYS A 101 1.97 9.58 -10.66
N HIS A 102 2.85 9.71 -9.66
CA HIS A 102 3.62 8.59 -9.15
C HIS A 102 2.70 7.71 -8.32
N VAL A 103 2.70 6.40 -8.56
CA VAL A 103 1.81 5.46 -7.86
C VAL A 103 2.64 4.50 -7.03
N MET A 104 2.35 4.47 -5.74
CA MET A 104 2.87 3.51 -4.77
C MET A 104 1.76 2.55 -4.36
N VAL A 105 2.07 1.27 -4.25
CA VAL A 105 1.11 0.24 -3.82
C VAL A 105 1.69 -0.55 -2.65
N ARG A 106 0.92 -0.63 -1.56
CA ARG A 106 1.24 -1.47 -0.41
C ARG A 106 0.85 -2.91 -0.68
N HIS A 107 1.69 -3.56 -1.51
CA HIS A 107 1.43 -4.88 -2.08
C HIS A 107 1.54 -6.01 -1.07
N ASN A 108 0.53 -6.88 -1.05
CA ASN A 108 0.61 -8.14 -0.35
C ASN A 108 1.16 -9.24 -1.28
N LEU A 109 2.44 -9.59 -1.14
CA LEU A 109 3.14 -10.56 -1.99
C LEU A 109 2.40 -11.89 -2.17
N THR A 110 1.68 -12.35 -1.13
CA THR A 110 1.01 -13.66 -1.18
C THR A 110 -0.25 -13.66 -2.05
N VAL A 111 -0.87 -12.49 -2.28
CA VAL A 111 -2.08 -12.38 -3.10
C VAL A 111 -1.83 -12.80 -4.54
N THR A 112 -0.61 -12.62 -5.03
CA THR A 112 -0.19 -13.05 -6.37
C THR A 112 -0.43 -14.55 -6.59
N PHE A 113 -0.31 -15.37 -5.52
CA PHE A 113 -0.50 -16.84 -5.60
C PHE A 113 -1.87 -17.29 -5.09
N ASP A 114 -2.37 -16.62 -4.05
CA ASP A 114 -3.62 -17.00 -3.41
C ASP A 114 -4.85 -16.51 -4.19
N GLY A 115 -4.69 -15.42 -4.94
CA GLY A 115 -5.77 -14.78 -5.65
C GLY A 115 -6.85 -14.22 -4.71
N HIS A 116 -8.02 -13.99 -5.26
CA HIS A 116 -9.16 -13.47 -4.50
C HIS A 116 -9.75 -14.56 -3.59
N PRO A 117 -9.90 -14.33 -2.28
CA PRO A 117 -10.27 -15.36 -1.31
C PRO A 117 -11.65 -15.98 -1.59
N THR A 118 -12.60 -15.21 -2.12
CA THR A 118 -13.98 -15.65 -2.40
C THR A 118 -14.17 -16.08 -3.85
N THR A 119 -13.86 -15.20 -4.82
CA THR A 119 -14.11 -15.46 -6.25
C THR A 119 -13.10 -16.40 -6.89
N LYS A 120 -11.96 -16.63 -6.21
CA LYS A 120 -10.81 -17.39 -6.75
C LYS A 120 -10.17 -16.80 -7.99
N GLU A 121 -10.46 -15.54 -8.30
CA GLU A 121 -9.81 -14.82 -9.39
C GLU A 121 -8.29 -14.78 -9.20
N SER A 122 -7.55 -15.20 -10.22
CA SER A 122 -6.08 -15.19 -10.19
C SER A 122 -5.53 -13.75 -10.19
N LYS A 123 -4.48 -13.54 -9.41
CA LYS A 123 -3.72 -12.28 -9.36
C LYS A 123 -2.26 -12.48 -9.82
N GLU A 124 -1.98 -13.54 -10.55
CA GLU A 124 -0.62 -13.84 -11.05
C GLU A 124 -0.08 -12.81 -12.05
N TYR A 125 -0.95 -12.02 -12.66
CA TYR A 125 -0.58 -10.94 -13.60
C TYR A 125 0.03 -9.70 -12.92
N LEU A 126 -0.09 -9.56 -11.60
CA LEU A 126 0.29 -8.34 -10.87
C LEU A 126 1.75 -7.89 -11.08
N PRO A 127 2.76 -8.77 -11.06
CA PRO A 127 4.14 -8.32 -11.27
C PRO A 127 4.34 -7.61 -12.62
N GLU A 128 3.76 -8.16 -13.70
CA GLU A 128 3.80 -7.54 -15.03
C GLU A 128 2.98 -6.25 -15.08
N PHE A 129 1.78 -6.23 -14.47
CA PHE A 129 0.93 -5.05 -14.38
C PHE A 129 1.63 -3.90 -13.66
N PHE A 130 2.30 -4.17 -12.54
CA PHE A 130 3.06 -3.17 -11.80
C PHE A 130 4.22 -2.61 -12.62
N ALA A 131 4.99 -3.47 -13.28
CA ALA A 131 6.12 -3.06 -14.11
C ALA A 131 5.65 -2.18 -15.29
N ARG A 132 4.61 -2.61 -16.01
CA ARG A 132 4.04 -1.87 -17.14
C ARG A 132 3.53 -0.48 -16.71
N ASN A 133 2.95 -0.36 -15.54
CA ASN A 133 2.47 0.89 -15.00
C ASN A 133 3.53 1.65 -14.18
N ARG A 134 4.77 1.15 -14.10
CA ARG A 134 5.87 1.74 -13.32
C ARG A 134 5.44 2.08 -11.89
N VAL A 135 4.76 1.13 -11.24
CA VAL A 135 4.31 1.26 -9.86
C VAL A 135 5.49 1.08 -8.92
N GLU A 136 5.63 1.94 -7.93
CA GLU A 136 6.52 1.67 -6.80
C GLU A 136 5.84 0.65 -5.88
N VAL A 137 6.48 -0.50 -5.68
CA VAL A 137 5.94 -1.58 -4.86
C VAL A 137 6.53 -1.50 -3.45
N ILE A 138 5.64 -1.44 -2.45
CA ILE A 138 6.00 -1.46 -1.02
C ILE A 138 5.39 -2.71 -0.42
N SER A 139 6.22 -3.70 -0.07
CA SER A 139 5.74 -5.00 0.39
C SER A 139 6.17 -5.34 1.81
N SER A 140 5.29 -6.02 2.54
CA SER A 140 5.61 -6.47 3.90
C SER A 140 6.33 -7.80 3.86
N LEU A 141 7.57 -7.81 4.30
CA LEU A 141 8.33 -9.01 4.68
C LEU A 141 8.83 -8.81 6.11
N PRO A 142 8.03 -9.20 7.14
CA PRO A 142 8.30 -8.84 8.52
C PRO A 142 9.68 -9.27 9.01
N TYR A 143 10.13 -10.45 8.57
CA TYR A 143 11.43 -10.98 8.94
C TYR A 143 12.07 -11.81 7.83
N TYR A 144 13.38 -11.95 7.84
CA TYR A 144 14.15 -12.70 6.83
C TYR A 144 14.20 -14.22 7.08
N GLN A 145 13.52 -14.72 8.13
CA GLN A 145 13.38 -16.14 8.44
C GLN A 145 11.93 -16.59 8.37
N GLU A 146 11.71 -17.82 7.88
CA GLU A 146 10.39 -18.41 7.69
C GLU A 146 9.57 -18.44 8.98
N TYR A 147 10.17 -18.89 10.09
CA TYR A 147 9.48 -19.04 11.37
C TYR A 147 8.80 -17.74 11.84
N PHE A 148 9.54 -16.63 11.85
CA PHE A 148 9.02 -15.36 12.35
C PHE A 148 8.02 -14.72 11.40
N THR A 149 8.25 -14.82 10.10
CA THR A 149 7.29 -14.31 9.10
C THR A 149 5.99 -15.12 9.13
N ASP A 150 6.07 -16.44 9.16
CA ASP A 150 4.89 -17.30 9.20
C ASP A 150 4.12 -17.17 10.52
N LYS A 151 4.79 -16.95 11.64
CA LYS A 151 4.15 -16.64 12.92
C LYS A 151 3.29 -15.38 12.86
N GLN A 152 3.75 -14.34 12.17
CA GLN A 152 3.04 -13.06 12.07
C GLN A 152 1.96 -13.07 10.99
N ARG A 153 2.18 -13.74 9.85
CA ARG A 153 1.35 -13.64 8.64
C ARG A 153 0.61 -14.92 8.24
N GLY A 154 0.91 -16.02 8.90
CA GLY A 154 0.33 -17.33 8.60
C GLY A 154 1.30 -18.26 7.86
N LYS A 155 1.04 -19.56 8.00
CA LYS A 155 1.90 -20.63 7.47
C LYS A 155 2.09 -20.52 5.95
N GLY A 156 3.35 -20.57 5.51
CA GLY A 156 3.74 -20.53 4.11
C GLY A 156 3.82 -19.10 3.52
N ALA A 157 3.52 -18.07 4.32
CA ALA A 157 3.61 -16.68 3.87
C ALA A 157 5.04 -16.30 3.47
N PHE A 158 6.05 -16.77 4.20
CA PHE A 158 7.46 -16.51 3.86
C PHE A 158 7.81 -17.05 2.47
N ARG A 159 7.54 -18.33 2.20
CA ARG A 159 7.89 -18.94 0.90
C ARG A 159 7.20 -18.26 -0.26
N LYS A 160 5.90 -17.97 -0.14
CA LYS A 160 5.15 -17.22 -1.15
C LYS A 160 5.71 -15.81 -1.33
N SER A 161 6.09 -15.13 -0.23
CA SER A 161 6.68 -13.79 -0.31
C SER A 161 8.01 -13.80 -1.06
N ILE A 162 8.91 -14.76 -0.78
CA ILE A 162 10.18 -14.90 -1.51
C ILE A 162 9.93 -15.16 -3.00
N GLU A 163 8.97 -16.01 -3.34
CA GLU A 163 8.64 -16.27 -4.74
C GLU A 163 8.02 -15.04 -5.42
N GLY A 164 7.17 -14.28 -4.73
CA GLY A 164 6.62 -13.01 -5.21
C GLY A 164 7.71 -11.98 -5.50
N LEU A 165 8.69 -11.85 -4.61
CA LEU A 165 9.86 -11.00 -4.82
C LEU A 165 10.66 -11.42 -6.06
N LYS A 166 10.88 -12.72 -6.28
CA LYS A 166 11.56 -13.23 -7.49
C LYS A 166 10.78 -12.86 -8.77
N ARG A 167 9.44 -12.96 -8.74
CA ARG A 167 8.61 -12.56 -9.88
C ARG A 167 8.69 -11.06 -10.16
N LEU A 168 8.72 -10.22 -9.12
CA LEU A 168 8.95 -8.77 -9.27
C LEU A 168 10.36 -8.49 -9.83
N ASN A 169 11.40 -9.15 -9.29
CA ASN A 169 12.76 -8.98 -9.80
C ASN A 169 12.89 -9.39 -11.28
N ALA A 170 12.17 -10.46 -11.70
CA ALA A 170 12.13 -10.87 -13.10
C ALA A 170 11.54 -9.79 -14.03
N GLN A 171 10.64 -8.94 -13.51
CA GLN A 171 10.10 -7.78 -14.21
C GLN A 171 11.02 -6.55 -14.16
N GLY A 172 12.16 -6.61 -13.49
CA GLY A 172 13.14 -5.53 -13.41
C GLY A 172 13.10 -4.71 -12.12
N TYR A 173 12.32 -5.11 -11.12
CA TYR A 173 12.32 -4.46 -9.81
C TYR A 173 13.63 -4.69 -9.04
N ALA A 174 13.97 -3.72 -8.19
CA ALA A 174 15.16 -3.75 -7.31
C ALA A 174 16.49 -3.93 -8.06
N ARG A 175 16.61 -3.42 -9.29
CA ARG A 175 17.85 -3.33 -10.02
C ARG A 175 18.62 -2.06 -9.65
N GLU A 176 19.93 -2.07 -9.85
CA GLU A 176 20.79 -0.91 -9.57
C GLU A 176 20.45 0.33 -10.40
N ASP A 177 19.87 0.16 -11.60
CA ASP A 177 19.40 1.27 -12.43
C ASP A 177 18.21 2.05 -11.84
N GLY A 178 17.58 1.53 -10.78
CA GLY A 178 16.54 2.20 -10.01
C GLY A 178 15.23 2.49 -10.75
N SER A 179 15.02 1.92 -11.93
CA SER A 179 13.87 2.25 -12.78
C SER A 179 12.54 1.74 -12.24
N LEU A 180 12.54 0.61 -11.51
CA LEU A 180 11.37 0.02 -10.83
C LEU A 180 11.70 -0.19 -9.35
N VAL A 181 11.07 0.62 -8.49
CA VAL A 181 11.37 0.66 -7.06
C VAL A 181 10.60 -0.41 -6.31
N LEU A 182 11.32 -1.19 -5.50
CA LEU A 182 10.77 -2.18 -4.57
C LEU A 182 11.28 -1.88 -3.16
N ASN A 183 10.36 -1.60 -2.27
CA ASN A 183 10.63 -1.38 -0.84
C ASN A 183 10.06 -2.52 0.00
N LEU A 184 10.79 -2.91 1.03
CA LEU A 184 10.35 -3.91 1.99
C LEU A 184 10.09 -3.27 3.35
N VAL A 185 8.93 -3.59 3.93
CA VAL A 185 8.59 -3.21 5.30
C VAL A 185 8.96 -4.36 6.22
N TYR A 186 9.90 -4.08 7.10
CA TYR A 186 10.42 -4.99 8.10
C TYR A 186 9.77 -4.70 9.46
N ASN A 187 9.42 -5.74 10.22
CA ASN A 187 8.82 -5.62 11.55
C ASN A 187 9.54 -6.57 12.51
N PRO A 188 10.70 -6.17 13.03
CA PRO A 188 11.45 -6.99 13.99
C PRO A 188 10.67 -7.11 15.30
N GLU A 189 10.60 -8.33 15.85
CA GLU A 189 10.16 -8.63 17.22
C GLU A 189 11.36 -8.90 18.13
#